data_e25956a3d5160dc730a3c6444338532f
#
_entry.id   e25956a3d5160dc730a3c6444338532f
#
_cell.length_a   1.000
_cell.length_b   1.000
_cell.length_c   1.000
_cell.angle_alpha   90.00
_cell.angle_beta   90.00
_cell.angle_gamma   90.00
#
_symmetry.space_group_name_H-M   'P 1'
#
loop_
_entity.id
_entity.type
_entity.pdbx_description
1 polymer ?
#
loop_
_entity_poly.entity_id
_entity_poly.type
_entity_poly.pdbx_seq_one_letter_code
_entity_poly.pdbx_strand_id
1 'polypeptide(L)'
;MSDRGILSSLRYLFADFIGEDDDEPPFLPEGLPAPVMTLASEAIHLLIDYQGPGYARIYVDRLRRFVGKQGVDEAMLADIARLMAVRMSYEDPIRIAQLKLAELADRPGAAGSADVRKFSLDELIGALPAVIAEYIMDALDWLGWTRRMRVSIRFSTKSRIGIRRLKIEAGLRRWRLLSVRYAKERVWVERWLHMIDRSLTKQPQAAPAIIHTATMIVGYGDVYRQGMADWNAIIDGLAKPTFDGVLPLSDLAGAVAEARDAALPDPRQSALKRKIAEIRARATAGAYATAPSS
;
A
#
# COMPACT_ATOMS: atom_id res chain seq x y z
N MET A 1 -15.65 -32.66 -10.21
CA MET A 1 -16.64 -31.59 -9.96
C MET A 1 -15.97 -30.25 -9.63
N SER A 2 -14.91 -29.84 -10.31
CA SER A 2 -14.12 -28.63 -9.96
C SER A 2 -13.99 -27.56 -11.06
N ASP A 3 -14.34 -27.87 -12.31
CA ASP A 3 -14.14 -26.92 -13.44
C ASP A 3 -15.15 -25.77 -13.52
N ARG A 4 -16.36 -25.93 -12.98
CA ARG A 4 -17.39 -24.87 -13.04
C ARG A 4 -17.11 -23.69 -12.09
N GLY A 5 -16.40 -23.93 -10.98
CA GLY A 5 -16.05 -22.88 -10.03
C GLY A 5 -14.97 -21.93 -10.54
N ILE A 6 -13.97 -22.48 -11.24
CA ILE A 6 -12.86 -21.69 -11.80
C ILE A 6 -13.34 -20.81 -12.97
N LEU A 7 -14.17 -21.37 -13.84
CA LEU A 7 -14.75 -20.63 -14.96
C LEU A 7 -15.72 -19.53 -14.51
N SER A 8 -16.49 -19.76 -13.45
CA SER A 8 -17.36 -18.71 -12.89
C SER A 8 -16.57 -17.61 -12.21
N SER A 9 -15.51 -17.95 -11.48
CA SER A 9 -14.62 -16.97 -10.83
C SER A 9 -13.84 -16.17 -11.88
N LEU A 10 -13.36 -16.81 -12.95
CA LEU A 10 -12.75 -16.13 -14.08
C LEU A 10 -13.75 -15.23 -14.82
N ARG A 11 -15.01 -15.65 -14.95
CA ARG A 11 -16.05 -14.84 -15.58
C ARG A 11 -16.45 -13.62 -14.74
N TYR A 12 -16.45 -13.74 -13.40
CA TYR A 12 -16.62 -12.59 -12.50
C TYR A 12 -15.42 -11.64 -12.54
N LEU A 13 -14.20 -12.17 -12.56
CA LEU A 13 -12.98 -11.39 -12.76
C LEU A 13 -12.92 -10.71 -14.13
N PHE A 14 -13.39 -11.41 -15.19
CA PHE A 14 -13.50 -10.84 -16.52
C PHE A 14 -14.65 -9.83 -16.65
N ALA A 15 -15.76 -10.01 -15.95
CA ALA A 15 -16.85 -9.04 -15.92
C ALA A 15 -16.45 -7.75 -15.20
N ASP A 16 -15.70 -7.83 -14.07
CA ASP A 16 -15.07 -6.69 -13.42
C ASP A 16 -13.96 -6.05 -14.29
N PHE A 17 -13.34 -6.86 -15.13
CA PHE A 17 -12.26 -6.44 -16.04
C PHE A 17 -12.79 -5.79 -17.34
N ILE A 18 -13.98 -6.18 -17.81
CA ILE A 18 -14.67 -5.66 -19.00
C ILE A 18 -15.78 -4.69 -18.59
N GLY A 19 -16.18 -4.69 -17.29
CA GLY A 19 -17.23 -3.84 -16.75
C GLY A 19 -16.92 -2.38 -17.01
N GLU A 20 -17.76 -1.81 -17.82
CA GLU A 20 -17.98 -0.41 -18.13
C GLU A 20 -16.90 0.51 -17.54
N ASP A 21 -15.87 0.80 -18.35
CA ASP A 21 -15.10 2.02 -18.21
C ASP A 21 -16.13 3.17 -18.36
N ASP A 22 -16.82 3.50 -17.27
CA ASP A 22 -17.33 4.84 -17.10
C ASP A 22 -16.09 5.72 -17.17
N ASP A 23 -15.78 6.23 -18.37
CA ASP A 23 -14.60 7.05 -18.66
C ASP A 23 -14.66 8.39 -17.92
N GLU A 24 -15.72 8.64 -17.18
CA GLU A 24 -15.91 9.85 -16.39
C GLU A 24 -15.09 9.81 -15.09
N PRO A 25 -14.25 10.84 -14.83
CA PRO A 25 -13.58 10.99 -13.55
C PRO A 25 -14.60 10.99 -12.39
N PRO A 26 -14.30 10.33 -11.26
CA PRO A 26 -15.21 10.34 -10.13
C PRO A 26 -15.34 11.74 -9.55
N PHE A 27 -16.56 12.12 -9.15
CA PHE A 27 -16.80 13.36 -8.44
C PHE A 27 -16.20 13.32 -7.03
N LEU A 28 -15.62 14.45 -6.64
CA LEU A 28 -15.15 14.63 -5.26
C LEU A 28 -16.30 14.54 -4.27
N PRO A 29 -16.08 14.00 -3.07
CA PRO A 29 -17.07 14.03 -2.01
C PRO A 29 -17.47 15.46 -1.66
N GLU A 30 -18.75 15.69 -1.42
CA GLU A 30 -19.23 16.96 -0.88
C GLU A 30 -18.68 17.20 0.54
N GLY A 31 -18.49 18.47 0.90
CA GLY A 31 -18.04 18.84 2.25
C GLY A 31 -16.52 18.72 2.48
N LEU A 32 -15.72 18.55 1.43
CA LEU A 32 -14.26 18.60 1.56
C LEU A 32 -13.79 20.05 1.80
N PRO A 33 -12.87 20.28 2.78
CA PRO A 33 -12.15 21.54 2.89
C PRO A 33 -11.35 21.85 1.62
N ALA A 34 -11.20 23.14 1.28
CA ALA A 34 -10.55 23.55 0.03
C ALA A 34 -9.12 22.97 -0.17
N PRO A 35 -8.23 22.94 0.84
CA PRO A 35 -6.91 22.32 0.68
C PRO A 35 -6.99 20.80 0.40
N VAL A 36 -7.92 20.09 1.05
CA VAL A 36 -8.12 18.65 0.85
C VAL A 36 -8.72 18.38 -0.53
N MET A 37 -9.61 19.27 -1.01
CA MET A 37 -10.18 19.17 -2.35
C MET A 37 -9.09 19.21 -3.44
N THR A 38 -8.12 20.11 -3.32
CA THR A 38 -6.98 20.20 -4.26
C THR A 38 -6.16 18.91 -4.23
N LEU A 39 -5.78 18.43 -3.03
CA LEU A 39 -5.02 17.19 -2.87
C LEU A 39 -5.77 15.96 -3.43
N ALA A 40 -7.07 15.89 -3.17
CA ALA A 40 -7.90 14.78 -3.65
C ALA A 40 -8.08 14.83 -5.18
N SER A 41 -8.19 16.03 -5.77
CA SER A 41 -8.22 16.20 -7.24
C SER A 41 -6.93 15.74 -7.88
N GLU A 42 -5.78 16.14 -7.35
CA GLU A 42 -4.47 15.68 -7.82
C GLU A 42 -4.32 14.17 -7.69
N ALA A 43 -4.79 13.58 -6.57
CA ALA A 43 -4.79 12.14 -6.35
C ALA A 43 -5.67 11.40 -7.37
N ILE A 44 -6.86 11.94 -7.70
CA ILE A 44 -7.73 11.38 -8.73
C ILE A 44 -7.01 11.33 -10.08
N HIS A 45 -6.41 12.45 -10.52
CA HIS A 45 -5.64 12.48 -11.76
C HIS A 45 -4.48 11.47 -11.76
N LEU A 46 -3.73 11.41 -10.66
CA LEU A 46 -2.65 10.43 -10.49
C LEU A 46 -3.17 8.99 -10.63
N LEU A 47 -4.30 8.66 -10.00
CA LEU A 47 -4.85 7.30 -10.00
C LEU A 47 -5.53 6.94 -11.32
N ILE A 48 -6.09 7.90 -12.04
CA ILE A 48 -6.58 7.72 -13.42
C ILE A 48 -5.41 7.38 -14.34
N ASP A 49 -4.31 8.16 -14.27
CA ASP A 49 -3.10 7.86 -15.05
C ASP A 49 -2.49 6.50 -14.66
N TYR A 50 -2.49 6.17 -13.36
CA TYR A 50 -1.95 4.93 -12.84
C TYR A 50 -2.72 3.69 -13.31
N GLN A 51 -4.06 3.68 -13.20
CA GLN A 51 -4.87 2.49 -13.43
C GLN A 51 -6.17 2.75 -14.20
N GLY A 52 -6.75 3.94 -14.10
CA GLY A 52 -7.99 4.33 -14.76
C GLY A 52 -9.05 4.89 -13.80
N PRO A 53 -10.19 5.40 -14.36
CA PRO A 53 -11.24 6.08 -13.58
C PRO A 53 -11.87 5.20 -12.49
N GLY A 54 -12.13 3.93 -12.77
CA GLY A 54 -12.69 2.99 -11.79
C GLY A 54 -11.80 2.84 -10.55
N TYR A 55 -10.47 2.89 -10.73
CA TYR A 55 -9.53 2.82 -9.61
C TYR A 55 -9.52 4.11 -8.77
N ALA A 56 -9.64 5.26 -9.43
CA ALA A 56 -9.81 6.54 -8.75
C ALA A 56 -11.14 6.61 -7.99
N ARG A 57 -12.20 5.95 -8.47
CA ARG A 57 -13.48 5.83 -7.78
C ARG A 57 -13.33 5.10 -6.44
N ILE A 58 -12.56 4.01 -6.40
CA ILE A 58 -12.25 3.30 -5.14
C ILE A 58 -11.57 4.23 -4.12
N TYR A 59 -10.67 5.10 -4.58
CA TYR A 59 -10.03 6.11 -3.72
C TYR A 59 -11.05 7.09 -3.14
N VAL A 60 -11.94 7.64 -3.98
CA VAL A 60 -12.98 8.58 -3.55
C VAL A 60 -13.92 7.93 -2.55
N ASP A 61 -14.35 6.69 -2.76
CA ASP A 61 -15.24 5.96 -1.85
C ASP A 61 -14.59 5.71 -0.48
N ARG A 62 -13.28 5.43 -0.48
CA ARG A 62 -12.51 5.30 0.75
C ARG A 62 -12.38 6.63 1.50
N LEU A 63 -12.08 7.72 0.78
CA LEU A 63 -11.94 9.04 1.37
C LEU A 63 -13.26 9.52 1.97
N ARG A 64 -14.38 9.27 1.30
CA ARG A 64 -15.74 9.63 1.76
C ARG A 64 -16.05 9.11 3.16
N ARG A 65 -15.46 7.98 3.58
CA ARG A 65 -15.64 7.41 4.93
C ARG A 65 -15.17 8.32 6.06
N PHE A 66 -14.30 9.28 5.76
CA PHE A 66 -13.68 10.18 6.74
C PHE A 66 -14.17 11.63 6.62
N VAL A 67 -14.86 11.99 5.55
CA VAL A 67 -15.42 13.34 5.35
C VAL A 67 -16.53 13.58 6.38
N GLY A 68 -16.41 14.66 7.14
CA GLY A 68 -17.38 15.01 8.20
C GLY A 68 -17.40 14.04 9.38
N LYS A 69 -16.47 13.09 9.46
CA LYS A 69 -16.41 12.13 10.57
C LYS A 69 -15.92 12.81 11.84
N GLN A 70 -16.62 12.54 12.94
CA GLN A 70 -16.26 13.08 14.26
C GLN A 70 -14.82 12.69 14.64
N GLY A 71 -14.03 13.67 15.09
CA GLY A 71 -12.63 13.48 15.46
C GLY A 71 -11.66 13.53 14.31
N VAL A 72 -12.11 13.74 13.07
CA VAL A 72 -11.25 13.97 11.89
C VAL A 72 -11.24 15.47 11.60
N ASP A 73 -10.10 16.10 11.81
CA ASP A 73 -9.85 17.47 11.40
C ASP A 73 -9.33 17.55 9.95
N GLU A 74 -9.16 18.79 9.46
CA GLU A 74 -8.68 19.03 8.10
C GLU A 74 -7.29 18.45 7.84
N ALA A 75 -6.37 18.55 8.81
CA ALA A 75 -5.01 18.05 8.67
C ALA A 75 -4.99 16.52 8.57
N MET A 76 -5.75 15.83 9.43
CA MET A 76 -5.90 14.37 9.35
C MET A 76 -6.52 13.93 8.03
N LEU A 77 -7.56 14.64 7.55
CA LEU A 77 -8.20 14.32 6.29
C LEU A 77 -7.25 14.52 5.09
N ALA A 78 -6.44 15.57 5.12
CA ALA A 78 -5.40 15.82 4.12
C ALA A 78 -4.33 14.71 4.12
N ASP A 79 -3.87 14.29 5.29
CA ASP A 79 -2.90 13.20 5.43
C ASP A 79 -3.47 11.85 4.97
N ILE A 80 -4.72 11.53 5.31
CA ILE A 80 -5.41 10.33 4.81
C ILE A 80 -5.48 10.38 3.28
N ALA A 81 -5.94 11.49 2.71
CA ALA A 81 -6.05 11.65 1.26
C ALA A 81 -4.71 11.46 0.57
N ARG A 82 -3.67 12.15 1.03
CA ARG A 82 -2.33 12.11 0.45
C ARG A 82 -1.67 10.72 0.59
N LEU A 83 -1.66 10.17 1.80
CA LEU A 83 -0.99 8.89 2.07
C LEU A 83 -1.70 7.73 1.39
N MET A 84 -3.03 7.75 1.31
CA MET A 84 -3.81 6.76 0.58
C MET A 84 -3.50 6.80 -0.92
N ALA A 85 -3.42 7.98 -1.54
CA ALA A 85 -3.05 8.13 -2.94
C ALA A 85 -1.65 7.56 -3.23
N VAL A 86 -0.67 7.88 -2.39
CA VAL A 86 0.70 7.35 -2.49
C VAL A 86 0.70 5.83 -2.39
N ARG A 87 -0.07 5.26 -1.45
CA ARG A 87 -0.15 3.80 -1.29
C ARG A 87 -0.90 3.10 -2.42
N MET A 88 -1.91 3.74 -2.99
CA MET A 88 -2.65 3.21 -4.13
C MET A 88 -1.86 3.33 -5.45
N SER A 89 -0.87 4.22 -5.54
CA SER A 89 -0.02 4.42 -6.74
C SER A 89 1.41 3.89 -6.54
N TYR A 90 1.55 2.70 -5.95
CA TYR A 90 2.86 2.09 -5.66
C TYR A 90 3.71 1.85 -6.93
N GLU A 91 5.04 1.92 -6.78
CA GLU A 91 5.96 1.62 -7.87
C GLU A 91 6.03 0.13 -8.16
N ASP A 92 5.76 -0.22 -9.41
CA ASP A 92 5.97 -1.53 -10.01
C ASP A 92 6.64 -1.37 -11.40
N PRO A 93 7.08 -2.44 -12.06
CA PRO A 93 7.67 -2.35 -13.40
C PRO A 93 6.77 -1.64 -14.41
N ILE A 94 5.45 -1.81 -14.31
CA ILE A 94 4.45 -1.19 -15.20
C ILE A 94 4.45 0.33 -14.98
N ARG A 95 4.44 0.78 -13.71
CA ARG A 95 4.48 2.21 -13.38
C ARG A 95 5.78 2.86 -13.84
N ILE A 96 6.90 2.19 -13.67
CA ILE A 96 8.20 2.70 -14.15
C ILE A 96 8.18 2.88 -15.67
N ALA A 97 7.60 1.93 -16.41
CA ALA A 97 7.45 2.04 -17.85
C ALA A 97 6.54 3.22 -18.25
N GLN A 98 5.42 3.43 -17.55
CA GLN A 98 4.52 4.59 -17.76
C GLN A 98 5.28 5.91 -17.55
N LEU A 99 5.98 6.06 -16.43
CA LEU A 99 6.73 7.28 -16.10
C LEU A 99 7.84 7.57 -17.12
N LYS A 100 8.54 6.53 -17.61
CA LYS A 100 9.56 6.70 -18.65
C LYS A 100 8.99 7.12 -20.00
N LEU A 101 7.79 6.66 -20.34
CA LEU A 101 7.09 7.11 -21.54
C LEU A 101 6.57 8.54 -21.41
N ALA A 102 6.07 8.93 -20.24
CA ALA A 102 5.65 10.30 -19.95
C ALA A 102 6.86 11.27 -20.04
N GLU A 103 7.99 10.92 -19.40
CA GLU A 103 9.24 11.69 -19.49
C GLU A 103 9.68 11.92 -20.95
N LEU A 104 9.53 10.90 -21.81
CA LEU A 104 9.86 10.99 -23.23
C LEU A 104 8.89 11.90 -23.98
N ALA A 105 7.60 11.89 -23.62
CA ALA A 105 6.58 12.73 -24.24
C ALA A 105 6.75 14.20 -23.86
N ASP A 106 7.09 14.48 -22.60
CA ASP A 106 7.29 15.85 -22.09
C ASP A 106 8.55 16.54 -22.69
N ARG A 107 9.56 15.75 -23.10
CA ARG A 107 10.81 16.24 -23.66
C ARG A 107 11.14 15.56 -24.98
N PRO A 108 10.37 15.86 -26.04
CA PRO A 108 10.65 15.32 -27.38
C PRO A 108 12.02 15.84 -27.87
N GLY A 109 12.91 14.89 -28.21
CA GLY A 109 14.26 15.23 -28.66
C GLY A 109 15.33 15.26 -27.56
N ALA A 110 14.99 15.07 -26.30
CA ALA A 110 15.98 14.84 -25.27
C ALA A 110 16.75 13.53 -25.54
N ALA A 111 18.03 13.47 -25.18
CA ALA A 111 18.83 12.26 -25.28
C ALA A 111 18.14 11.17 -24.46
N GLY A 112 17.80 10.04 -25.10
CA GLY A 112 17.11 8.93 -24.45
C GLY A 112 17.84 8.48 -23.18
N SER A 113 17.08 8.25 -22.12
CA SER A 113 17.59 7.76 -20.84
C SER A 113 17.55 6.24 -20.76
N ALA A 114 18.38 5.68 -19.89
CA ALA A 114 18.30 4.26 -19.51
C ALA A 114 18.43 4.17 -18.01
N ASP A 115 17.47 3.50 -17.39
CA ASP A 115 17.44 3.20 -15.98
C ASP A 115 17.48 1.67 -15.79
N VAL A 116 18.29 1.22 -14.84
CA VAL A 116 18.40 -0.21 -14.51
C VAL A 116 17.90 -0.40 -13.08
N ARG A 117 16.79 -1.09 -12.95
CA ARG A 117 16.21 -1.44 -11.67
C ARG A 117 16.36 -2.92 -11.37
N LYS A 118 16.67 -3.23 -10.12
CA LYS A 118 16.80 -4.61 -9.65
C LYS A 118 15.55 -5.00 -8.89
N PHE A 119 14.86 -6.00 -9.41
CA PHE A 119 13.69 -6.61 -8.78
C PHE A 119 14.08 -7.99 -8.24
N SER A 120 13.46 -8.40 -7.16
CA SER A 120 13.52 -9.79 -6.75
C SER A 120 12.54 -10.62 -7.57
N LEU A 121 12.81 -11.91 -7.71
CA LEU A 121 11.97 -12.79 -8.53
C LEU A 121 10.52 -12.85 -8.00
N ASP A 122 10.35 -12.87 -6.68
CA ASP A 122 9.04 -12.82 -6.03
C ASP A 122 8.26 -11.52 -6.30
N GLU A 123 8.93 -10.39 -6.54
CA GLU A 123 8.26 -9.15 -6.96
C GLU A 123 7.75 -9.23 -8.40
N LEU A 124 8.55 -9.79 -9.29
CA LEU A 124 8.15 -9.98 -10.69
C LEU A 124 7.00 -10.99 -10.78
N ILE A 125 7.05 -12.07 -10.02
CA ILE A 125 5.97 -13.04 -9.93
C ILE A 125 4.73 -12.41 -9.28
N GLY A 126 4.93 -11.60 -8.23
CA GLY A 126 3.85 -10.86 -7.58
C GLY A 126 3.14 -9.85 -8.49
N ALA A 127 3.79 -9.40 -9.56
CA ALA A 127 3.18 -8.56 -10.59
C ALA A 127 2.33 -9.35 -11.61
N LEU A 128 2.40 -10.70 -11.59
CA LEU A 128 1.60 -11.57 -12.44
C LEU A 128 0.23 -11.86 -11.81
N PRO A 129 -0.77 -12.27 -12.63
CA PRO A 129 -2.02 -12.78 -12.13
C PRO A 129 -1.82 -13.94 -11.14
N ALA A 130 -2.63 -13.96 -10.08
CA ALA A 130 -2.47 -14.92 -8.97
C ALA A 130 -2.41 -16.38 -9.45
N VAL A 131 -3.28 -16.74 -10.39
CA VAL A 131 -3.32 -18.10 -10.97
C VAL A 131 -1.99 -18.49 -11.62
N ILE A 132 -1.35 -17.58 -12.35
CA ILE A 132 -0.07 -17.83 -13.02
C ILE A 132 1.07 -17.79 -12.00
N ALA A 133 0.99 -16.87 -11.04
CA ALA A 133 2.00 -16.71 -10.00
C ALA A 133 2.18 -17.97 -9.16
N GLU A 134 1.09 -18.65 -8.77
CA GLU A 134 1.12 -19.90 -8.00
C GLU A 134 1.87 -21.00 -8.75
N TYR A 135 1.53 -21.24 -10.04
CA TYR A 135 2.23 -22.26 -10.84
C TYR A 135 3.73 -21.99 -11.01
N ILE A 136 4.09 -20.70 -11.21
CA ILE A 136 5.50 -20.33 -11.35
C ILE A 136 6.22 -20.52 -10.01
N MET A 137 5.58 -20.18 -8.89
CA MET A 137 6.15 -20.33 -7.56
C MET A 137 6.41 -21.80 -7.23
N ASP A 138 5.45 -22.68 -7.53
CA ASP A 138 5.59 -24.12 -7.32
C ASP A 138 6.72 -24.72 -8.19
N ALA A 139 6.81 -24.28 -9.46
CA ALA A 139 7.88 -24.71 -10.35
C ALA A 139 9.27 -24.26 -9.87
N LEU A 140 9.38 -23.04 -9.34
CA LEU A 140 10.65 -22.53 -8.79
C LEU A 140 11.05 -23.21 -7.50
N ASP A 141 10.09 -23.50 -6.61
CA ASP A 141 10.32 -24.25 -5.39
C ASP A 141 10.77 -25.70 -5.72
N TRP A 142 10.19 -26.33 -6.75
CA TRP A 142 10.61 -27.63 -7.25
C TRP A 142 12.04 -27.62 -7.84
N LEU A 143 12.43 -26.53 -8.52
CA LEU A 143 13.78 -26.34 -9.07
C LEU A 143 14.81 -25.91 -8.00
N GLY A 144 14.40 -25.71 -6.74
CA GLY A 144 15.27 -25.24 -5.67
C GLY A 144 15.75 -23.80 -5.87
N TRP A 145 15.09 -23.03 -6.72
CA TRP A 145 15.44 -21.63 -6.96
C TRP A 145 15.00 -20.76 -5.79
N THR A 146 15.92 -19.98 -5.27
CA THR A 146 15.59 -19.09 -4.17
C THR A 146 14.80 -17.89 -4.68
N ARG A 147 13.66 -17.63 -4.06
CA ARG A 147 12.76 -16.47 -4.31
C ARG A 147 13.49 -15.13 -4.23
N ARG A 148 14.72 -15.11 -3.69
CA ARG A 148 15.56 -13.92 -3.51
C ARG A 148 16.48 -13.61 -4.69
N MET A 149 16.44 -14.39 -5.78
CA MET A 149 17.21 -14.05 -6.98
C MET A 149 16.81 -12.67 -7.49
N ARG A 150 17.82 -11.83 -7.78
CA ARG A 150 17.62 -10.48 -8.29
C ARG A 150 17.73 -10.46 -9.79
N VAL A 151 16.71 -9.96 -10.46
CA VAL A 151 16.67 -9.76 -11.91
C VAL A 151 16.83 -8.27 -12.20
N SER A 152 17.79 -7.92 -13.04
CA SER A 152 17.98 -6.52 -13.47
C SER A 152 17.14 -6.26 -14.71
N ILE A 153 16.18 -5.34 -14.62
CA ILE A 153 15.37 -4.89 -15.75
C ILE A 153 15.88 -3.53 -16.18
N ARG A 154 16.17 -3.40 -17.47
CA ARG A 154 16.62 -2.14 -18.08
C ARG A 154 15.45 -1.46 -18.77
N PHE A 155 15.07 -0.30 -18.27
CA PHE A 155 14.07 0.60 -18.88
C PHE A 155 14.83 1.63 -19.73
N SER A 156 14.67 1.60 -21.06
CA SER A 156 15.47 2.43 -21.95
C SER A 156 14.63 3.10 -23.02
N THR A 157 14.76 4.41 -23.12
CA THR A 157 14.20 5.23 -24.20
C THR A 157 15.22 5.52 -25.32
N LYS A 158 16.45 4.97 -25.24
CA LYS A 158 17.53 5.20 -26.20
C LYS A 158 17.33 4.55 -27.57
N SER A 159 16.46 3.54 -27.66
CA SER A 159 16.24 2.80 -28.90
C SER A 159 14.76 2.58 -29.18
N ARG A 160 14.39 2.43 -30.45
CA ARG A 160 13.01 2.12 -30.86
C ARG A 160 12.50 0.81 -30.24
N ILE A 161 13.39 -0.18 -30.08
CA ILE A 161 13.06 -1.45 -29.43
C ILE A 161 12.78 -1.23 -27.93
N GLY A 162 13.61 -0.43 -27.25
CA GLY A 162 13.39 -0.06 -25.86
C GLY A 162 12.05 0.64 -25.63
N ILE A 163 11.73 1.63 -26.48
CA ILE A 163 10.45 2.35 -26.44
C ILE A 163 9.26 1.39 -26.69
N ARG A 164 9.37 0.51 -27.69
CA ARG A 164 8.32 -0.48 -27.98
C ARG A 164 8.07 -1.41 -26.79
N ARG A 165 9.15 -1.86 -26.15
CA ARG A 165 9.06 -2.67 -24.91
C ARG A 165 8.36 -1.91 -23.80
N LEU A 166 8.73 -0.65 -23.53
CA LEU A 166 8.07 0.19 -22.52
C LEU A 166 6.58 0.38 -22.80
N LYS A 167 6.19 0.54 -24.08
CA LYS A 167 4.78 0.63 -24.48
C LYS A 167 4.00 -0.67 -24.17
N ILE A 168 4.62 -1.81 -24.41
CA ILE A 168 4.03 -3.12 -24.06
C ILE A 168 3.90 -3.25 -22.53
N GLU A 169 4.97 -2.94 -21.79
CA GLU A 169 4.98 -3.00 -20.32
C GLU A 169 3.91 -2.04 -19.73
N ALA A 170 3.83 -0.79 -20.22
CA ALA A 170 2.81 0.16 -19.80
C ALA A 170 1.38 -0.28 -20.15
N GLY A 171 1.19 -0.96 -21.30
CA GLY A 171 -0.09 -1.51 -21.72
C GLY A 171 -0.61 -2.64 -20.83
N LEU A 172 0.28 -3.26 -20.03
CA LEU A 172 -0.10 -4.29 -19.07
C LEU A 172 -0.77 -3.72 -17.79
N ARG A 173 -1.06 -2.41 -17.73
CA ARG A 173 -1.69 -1.78 -16.57
C ARG A 173 -2.97 -2.50 -16.08
N ARG A 174 -3.80 -2.97 -17.02
CA ARG A 174 -5.03 -3.72 -16.69
C ARG A 174 -4.76 -5.05 -15.95
N TRP A 175 -3.63 -5.70 -16.26
CA TRP A 175 -3.20 -6.94 -15.59
C TRP A 175 -2.81 -6.73 -14.13
N ARG A 176 -2.46 -5.49 -13.74
CA ARG A 176 -2.12 -5.14 -12.35
C ARG A 176 -3.25 -5.50 -11.37
N LEU A 177 -4.51 -5.30 -11.77
CA LEU A 177 -5.68 -5.63 -10.93
C LEU A 177 -5.77 -7.11 -10.56
N LEU A 178 -5.22 -7.99 -11.40
CA LEU A 178 -5.18 -9.43 -11.19
C LEU A 178 -3.95 -9.90 -10.41
N SER A 179 -3.00 -9.00 -10.14
CA SER A 179 -1.72 -9.35 -9.53
C SER A 179 -1.85 -9.63 -8.04
N VAL A 180 -1.01 -10.55 -7.57
CA VAL A 180 -0.87 -10.87 -6.14
C VAL A 180 -0.51 -9.62 -5.32
N ARG A 181 0.33 -8.74 -5.89
CA ARG A 181 0.74 -7.51 -5.23
C ARG A 181 -0.44 -6.56 -5.05
N TYR A 182 -1.25 -6.39 -6.07
CA TYR A 182 -2.46 -5.56 -5.97
C TYR A 182 -3.40 -6.06 -4.87
N ALA A 183 -3.64 -7.36 -4.81
CA ALA A 183 -4.48 -7.94 -3.76
C ALA A 183 -3.92 -7.66 -2.35
N LYS A 184 -2.60 -7.80 -2.16
CA LYS A 184 -1.93 -7.49 -0.87
C LYS A 184 -2.02 -6.01 -0.51
N GLU A 185 -1.79 -5.10 -1.47
CA GLU A 185 -1.88 -3.66 -1.24
C GLU A 185 -3.31 -3.24 -0.90
N ARG A 186 -4.30 -3.79 -1.59
CA ARG A 186 -5.72 -3.54 -1.30
C ARG A 186 -6.07 -3.95 0.14
N VAL A 187 -5.70 -5.15 0.55
CA VAL A 187 -5.95 -5.64 1.91
C VAL A 187 -5.24 -4.76 2.95
N TRP A 188 -4.00 -4.35 2.67
CA TRP A 188 -3.26 -3.50 3.57
C TRP A 188 -3.91 -2.11 3.71
N VAL A 189 -4.30 -1.46 2.61
CA VAL A 189 -4.97 -0.15 2.67
C VAL A 189 -6.27 -0.25 3.49
N GLU A 190 -7.10 -1.27 3.26
CA GLU A 190 -8.32 -1.45 4.06
C GLU A 190 -8.02 -1.65 5.55
N ARG A 191 -6.98 -2.43 5.86
CA ARG A 191 -6.56 -2.65 7.25
C ARG A 191 -6.07 -1.35 7.90
N TRP A 192 -5.29 -0.54 7.19
CA TRP A 192 -4.83 0.76 7.67
C TRP A 192 -6.00 1.71 7.93
N LEU A 193 -6.94 1.85 6.99
CA LEU A 193 -8.14 2.67 7.17
C LEU A 193 -9.00 2.17 8.34
N HIS A 194 -9.12 0.85 8.51
CA HIS A 194 -9.81 0.27 9.66
C HIS A 194 -9.11 0.59 11.00
N MET A 195 -7.78 0.62 11.03
CA MET A 195 -7.05 1.01 12.24
C MET A 195 -7.25 2.48 12.58
N ILE A 196 -7.34 3.37 11.58
CA ILE A 196 -7.71 4.77 11.77
C ILE A 196 -9.12 4.88 12.38
N ASP A 197 -10.10 4.19 11.82
CA ASP A 197 -11.47 4.15 12.34
C ASP A 197 -11.52 3.71 13.81
N ARG A 198 -10.79 2.65 14.14
CA ARG A 198 -10.69 2.16 15.51
C ARG A 198 -10.03 3.16 16.45
N SER A 199 -8.98 3.84 15.97
CA SER A 199 -8.30 4.87 16.75
C SER A 199 -9.23 6.02 17.07
N LEU A 200 -9.95 6.55 16.06
CA LEU A 200 -10.93 7.62 16.25
C LEU A 200 -12.00 7.29 17.30
N THR A 201 -12.38 6.00 17.40
CA THR A 201 -13.39 5.54 18.35
C THR A 201 -12.83 5.25 19.74
N LYS A 202 -11.62 4.68 19.84
CA LYS A 202 -11.08 4.14 21.09
C LYS A 202 -10.07 5.07 21.77
N GLN A 203 -9.20 5.72 20.97
CA GLN A 203 -8.18 6.68 21.41
C GLN A 203 -7.97 7.74 20.32
N PRO A 204 -8.86 8.75 20.21
CA PRO A 204 -8.82 9.76 19.14
C PRO A 204 -7.47 10.48 19.03
N GLN A 205 -6.81 10.73 20.14
CA GLN A 205 -5.49 11.36 20.21
C GLN A 205 -4.38 10.55 19.51
N ALA A 206 -4.56 9.25 19.31
CA ALA A 206 -3.61 8.40 18.61
C ALA A 206 -3.87 8.34 17.08
N ALA A 207 -4.98 8.89 16.58
CA ALA A 207 -5.33 8.81 15.18
C ALA A 207 -4.26 9.39 14.24
N PRO A 208 -3.65 10.56 14.49
CA PRO A 208 -2.57 11.07 13.65
C PRO A 208 -1.37 10.12 13.60
N ALA A 209 -0.98 9.53 14.73
CA ALA A 209 0.13 8.57 14.77
C ALA A 209 -0.17 7.32 13.94
N ILE A 210 -1.40 6.79 14.01
CA ILE A 210 -1.85 5.66 13.20
C ILE A 210 -1.89 6.03 11.71
N ILE A 211 -2.38 7.20 11.34
CA ILE A 211 -2.37 7.70 9.95
C ILE A 211 -0.94 7.70 9.43
N HIS A 212 -0.02 8.29 10.15
CA HIS A 212 1.39 8.40 9.75
C HIS A 212 2.15 7.07 9.70
N THR A 213 1.62 5.97 10.25
CA THR A 213 2.25 4.65 10.07
C THR A 213 2.35 4.24 8.60
N ALA A 214 1.50 4.75 7.71
CA ALA A 214 1.58 4.48 6.28
C ALA A 214 2.91 4.91 5.65
N THR A 215 3.62 5.87 6.23
CA THR A 215 4.94 6.32 5.75
C THR A 215 6.05 5.30 5.95
N MET A 216 5.84 4.27 6.78
CA MET A 216 6.82 3.20 6.99
C MET A 216 6.97 2.28 5.77
N ILE A 217 5.97 2.26 4.89
CA ILE A 217 5.94 1.35 3.76
C ILE A 217 6.28 2.14 2.49
N VAL A 218 7.52 2.03 2.05
CA VAL A 218 8.06 2.77 0.92
C VAL A 218 8.79 1.85 -0.06
N GLY A 219 8.90 2.29 -1.32
CA GLY A 219 9.70 1.64 -2.34
C GLY A 219 9.21 0.24 -2.74
N TYR A 220 10.16 -0.61 -3.03
CA TYR A 220 9.96 -1.99 -3.52
C TYR A 220 11.05 -2.92 -2.94
N GLY A 221 10.94 -4.23 -3.18
CA GLY A 221 11.94 -5.20 -2.75
C GLY A 221 12.01 -5.40 -1.24
N ASP A 222 13.23 -5.52 -0.77
CA ASP A 222 13.51 -5.77 0.64
C ASP A 222 13.04 -4.62 1.53
N VAL A 223 13.16 -3.36 1.04
CA VAL A 223 12.72 -2.17 1.79
C VAL A 223 11.21 -2.20 2.01
N TYR A 224 10.44 -2.49 0.97
CA TYR A 224 9.00 -2.64 1.05
C TYR A 224 8.59 -3.77 2.01
N ARG A 225 9.23 -4.94 1.88
CA ARG A 225 8.94 -6.09 2.76
C ARG A 225 9.25 -5.78 4.21
N GLN A 226 10.37 -5.10 4.46
CA GLN A 226 10.75 -4.67 5.80
C GLN A 226 9.73 -3.69 6.37
N GLY A 227 9.39 -2.62 5.64
CA GLY A 227 8.40 -1.64 6.08
C GLY A 227 7.03 -2.27 6.37
N MET A 228 6.60 -3.23 5.54
CA MET A 228 5.36 -3.98 5.76
C MET A 228 5.44 -4.85 7.02
N ALA A 229 6.56 -5.52 7.26
CA ALA A 229 6.78 -6.34 8.45
C ALA A 229 6.82 -5.47 9.71
N ASP A 230 7.50 -4.32 9.67
CA ASP A 230 7.59 -3.38 10.79
C ASP A 230 6.22 -2.76 11.10
N TRP A 231 5.47 -2.38 10.08
CA TRP A 231 4.10 -1.90 10.24
C TRP A 231 3.21 -2.94 10.92
N ASN A 232 3.26 -4.19 10.46
CA ASN A 232 2.50 -5.27 11.08
C ASN A 232 2.90 -5.49 12.54
N ALA A 233 4.20 -5.47 12.84
CA ALA A 233 4.70 -5.64 14.21
C ALA A 233 4.16 -4.55 15.16
N ILE A 234 4.11 -3.29 14.72
CA ILE A 234 3.57 -2.18 15.51
C ILE A 234 2.06 -2.31 15.67
N ILE A 235 1.34 -2.55 14.58
CA ILE A 235 -0.12 -2.64 14.65
C ILE A 235 -0.57 -3.85 15.49
N ASP A 236 0.01 -5.03 15.26
CA ASP A 236 -0.37 -6.24 15.99
C ASP A 236 0.19 -6.27 17.42
N GLY A 237 1.34 -5.62 17.64
CA GLY A 237 2.00 -5.57 18.96
C GLY A 237 1.43 -4.49 19.89
N LEU A 238 0.98 -3.38 19.37
CA LEU A 238 0.56 -2.21 20.16
C LEU A 238 -0.89 -1.78 19.87
N ALA A 239 -1.18 -1.33 18.64
CA ALA A 239 -2.45 -0.67 18.35
C ALA A 239 -3.66 -1.61 18.50
N LYS A 240 -3.61 -2.76 17.86
CA LYS A 240 -4.71 -3.74 17.90
C LYS A 240 -5.00 -4.23 19.33
N PRO A 241 -4.02 -4.70 20.12
CA PRO A 241 -4.27 -5.13 21.51
C PRO A 241 -4.81 -4.00 22.40
N THR A 242 -4.39 -2.75 22.16
CA THR A 242 -4.90 -1.58 22.88
C THR A 242 -6.38 -1.35 22.54
N PHE A 243 -6.72 -1.37 21.26
CA PHE A 243 -8.11 -1.20 20.83
C PHE A 243 -9.02 -2.36 21.24
N ASP A 244 -8.47 -3.58 21.38
CA ASP A 244 -9.18 -4.75 21.88
C ASP A 244 -9.33 -4.75 23.43
N GLY A 245 -8.71 -3.79 24.13
CA GLY A 245 -8.73 -3.70 25.59
C GLY A 245 -7.82 -4.71 26.30
N VAL A 246 -6.97 -5.42 25.54
CA VAL A 246 -6.03 -6.42 26.07
C VAL A 246 -4.74 -5.76 26.61
N LEU A 247 -4.31 -4.66 25.98
CA LEU A 247 -3.13 -3.90 26.40
C LEU A 247 -3.58 -2.57 27.00
N PRO A 248 -3.36 -2.34 28.32
CA PRO A 248 -3.78 -1.10 29.00
C PRO A 248 -2.80 0.04 28.71
N LEU A 249 -2.74 0.49 27.47
CA LEU A 249 -1.84 1.53 27.01
C LEU A 249 -2.60 2.85 26.88
N SER A 250 -2.33 3.79 27.79
CA SER A 250 -2.99 5.10 27.82
C SER A 250 -2.48 6.06 26.74
N ASP A 251 -1.17 6.00 26.41
CA ASP A 251 -0.54 6.81 25.36
C ASP A 251 -0.11 5.92 24.20
N LEU A 252 -1.08 5.59 23.34
CA LEU A 252 -0.78 4.84 22.12
C LEU A 252 -0.02 5.69 21.09
N ALA A 253 -0.25 7.01 21.05
CA ALA A 253 0.44 7.89 20.12
C ALA A 253 1.95 7.89 20.36
N GLY A 254 2.37 8.12 21.59
CA GLY A 254 3.79 8.08 21.98
C GLY A 254 4.39 6.69 21.79
N ALA A 255 3.66 5.64 22.13
CA ALA A 255 4.12 4.27 21.94
C ALA A 255 4.36 3.90 20.47
N VAL A 256 3.48 4.33 19.57
CA VAL A 256 3.64 4.14 18.11
C VAL A 256 4.84 4.94 17.60
N ALA A 257 5.05 6.17 18.09
CA ALA A 257 6.21 6.98 17.73
C ALA A 257 7.52 6.31 18.17
N GLU A 258 7.63 5.90 19.46
CA GLU A 258 8.81 5.17 19.97
C GLU A 258 9.11 3.89 19.17
N ALA A 259 8.08 3.15 18.80
CA ALA A 259 8.24 1.92 18.04
C ALA A 259 8.71 2.20 16.61
N ARG A 260 8.18 3.26 15.96
CA ARG A 260 8.62 3.69 14.62
C ARG A 260 10.08 4.13 14.60
N ASP A 261 10.50 4.88 15.61
CA ASP A 261 11.90 5.33 15.74
C ASP A 261 12.87 4.16 15.96
N ALA A 262 12.39 3.06 16.55
CA ALA A 262 13.16 1.84 16.73
C ALA A 262 13.14 0.91 15.49
N ALA A 263 12.35 1.23 14.46
CA ALA A 263 12.29 0.46 13.23
C ALA A 263 13.51 0.75 12.35
N LEU A 264 14.59 0.01 12.58
CA LEU A 264 15.83 0.09 11.81
C LEU A 264 15.81 -0.89 10.63
N PRO A 265 16.65 -0.70 9.60
CA PRO A 265 16.81 -1.66 8.50
C PRO A 265 17.42 -2.98 8.99
N ASP A 266 16.65 -3.77 9.71
CA ASP A 266 17.02 -5.08 10.26
C ASP A 266 15.97 -6.13 9.90
N PRO A 267 16.26 -7.10 9.03
CA PRO A 267 15.32 -8.15 8.64
C PRO A 267 14.78 -8.99 9.81
N ARG A 268 15.49 -9.04 10.93
CA ARG A 268 15.08 -9.74 12.15
C ARG A 268 14.17 -8.90 13.04
N GLN A 269 14.11 -7.58 12.79
CA GLN A 269 13.35 -6.61 13.57
C GLN A 269 13.73 -6.61 15.06
N SER A 270 15.00 -6.88 15.38
CA SER A 270 15.43 -7.14 16.76
C SER A 270 15.23 -5.91 17.67
N ALA A 271 15.58 -4.71 17.17
CA ALA A 271 15.40 -3.47 17.90
C ALA A 271 13.91 -3.13 18.09
N LEU A 272 13.11 -3.24 17.02
CA LEU A 272 11.67 -2.98 17.05
C LEU A 272 10.94 -3.93 17.99
N LYS A 273 11.21 -5.23 17.91
CA LYS A 273 10.56 -6.25 18.77
C LYS A 273 10.90 -6.03 20.24
N ARG A 274 12.17 -5.69 20.54
CA ARG A 274 12.58 -5.34 21.90
C ARG A 274 11.84 -4.10 22.39
N LYS A 275 11.77 -3.04 21.56
CA LYS A 275 11.05 -1.81 21.91
C LYS A 275 9.56 -2.07 22.17
N ILE A 276 8.90 -2.84 21.33
CA ILE A 276 7.50 -3.23 21.55
C ILE A 276 7.34 -3.99 22.86
N ALA A 277 8.25 -4.93 23.17
CA ALA A 277 8.21 -5.68 24.44
C ALA A 277 8.40 -4.75 25.67
N GLU A 278 9.33 -3.78 25.60
CA GLU A 278 9.54 -2.76 26.65
C GLU A 278 8.28 -1.91 26.87
N ILE A 279 7.65 -1.43 25.79
CA ILE A 279 6.41 -0.64 25.86
C ILE A 279 5.29 -1.45 26.51
N ARG A 280 5.11 -2.70 26.10
CA ARG A 280 4.09 -3.60 26.66
C ARG A 280 4.33 -3.87 28.16
N ALA A 281 5.58 -4.10 28.57
CA ALA A 281 5.94 -4.31 29.97
C ALA A 281 5.65 -3.06 30.81
N ARG A 282 5.98 -1.85 30.33
CA ARG A 282 5.64 -0.59 31.00
C ARG A 282 4.12 -0.43 31.17
N ALA A 283 3.34 -0.71 30.13
CA ALA A 283 1.90 -0.57 30.15
C ALA A 283 1.26 -1.50 31.18
N THR A 284 1.69 -2.76 31.25
CA THR A 284 1.18 -3.74 32.21
C THR A 284 1.61 -3.40 33.66
N ALA A 285 2.84 -3.01 33.88
CA ALA A 285 3.32 -2.59 35.21
C ALA A 285 2.57 -1.36 35.74
N GLY A 286 2.29 -0.37 34.88
CA GLY A 286 1.50 0.81 35.24
C GLY A 286 0.06 0.46 35.62
N ALA A 287 -0.56 -0.50 34.94
CA ALA A 287 -1.90 -0.96 35.27
C ALA A 287 -1.99 -1.66 36.63
N TYR A 288 -0.98 -2.42 37.01
CA TYR A 288 -0.92 -3.04 38.34
C TYR A 288 -0.69 -2.02 39.46
N ALA A 289 0.08 -0.96 39.20
CA ALA A 289 0.33 0.10 40.16
C ALA A 289 -0.89 0.99 40.46
N THR A 290 -1.84 1.07 39.52
CA THR A 290 -3.07 1.85 39.64
C THR A 290 -4.30 1.05 40.10
N ALA A 291 -4.17 -0.28 40.23
CA ALA A 291 -5.23 -1.12 40.77
C ALA A 291 -5.39 -0.84 42.29
N PRO A 292 -6.59 -0.46 42.79
CA PRO A 292 -6.80 -0.26 44.22
C PRO A 292 -6.53 -1.57 44.94
N SER A 293 -5.68 -1.52 45.97
CA SER A 293 -5.47 -2.63 46.90
C SER A 293 -6.82 -2.96 47.57
N SER A 294 -7.43 -4.04 47.17
CA SER A 294 -8.68 -4.59 47.72
C SER A 294 -8.47 -5.11 49.12
#